data_6124ca73a9f621d01264da7154292845
#
_entry.id   6124ca73a9f621d01264da7154292845
#
_cell.length_a   1.000
_cell.length_b   1.000
_cell.length_c   1.000
_cell.angle_alpha   90.00
_cell.angle_beta   90.00
_cell.angle_gamma   90.00
#
_symmetry.space_group_name_H-M   'P 1'
#
loop_
_entity.id
_entity.type
_entity.pdbx_description
1 polymer ?
#
loop_
_entity_poly.entity_id
_entity_poly.type
_entity_poly.pdbx_seq_one_letter_code
_entity_poly.pdbx_strand_id
1 'polypeptide(L)'
;MEAVLSVQSINKHYPGFALENVSFSLAPNRIMGLIGKNGAGKSTTLKAILNMVSPESGSVIMFRKNFYQHEKECKQRIGVVFGGIDFYPLKKLSTITAVTQKFYTDWNKEQYQKYIKHFALNESKKFKELSNGMKVKYLLALALSHHAELLILDEPTSGLDPVSREELLHIFRQIVKSEKCSILFSTHIT
;
A
#
# COMPACT_ATOMS: atom_id res chain seq x y z
N MET A 1 -3.23 20.52 10.72
CA MET A 1 -3.95 19.65 9.77
C MET A 1 -4.13 18.29 10.44
N GLU A 2 -5.31 17.73 10.37
CA GLU A 2 -5.61 16.44 10.99
C GLU A 2 -4.97 15.28 10.19
N ALA A 3 -4.48 14.25 10.89
CA ALA A 3 -3.79 13.13 10.25
C ALA A 3 -4.73 12.28 9.39
N VAL A 4 -4.25 11.77 8.24
CA VAL A 4 -4.95 10.78 7.42
C VAL A 4 -4.91 9.39 8.07
N LEU A 5 -3.84 9.12 8.82
CA LEU A 5 -3.63 7.91 9.61
C LEU A 5 -3.05 8.31 10.97
N SER A 6 -3.62 7.80 12.05
CA SER A 6 -3.07 7.87 13.40
C SER A 6 -3.08 6.48 14.01
N VAL A 7 -1.91 6.03 14.44
CA VAL A 7 -1.67 4.75 15.10
C VAL A 7 -1.30 5.07 16.55
N GLN A 8 -1.98 4.44 17.51
CA GLN A 8 -1.81 4.74 18.93
C GLN A 8 -1.61 3.45 19.73
N SER A 9 -0.44 3.32 20.32
CA SER A 9 -0.06 2.28 21.28
C SER A 9 -0.41 0.85 20.83
N ILE A 10 -0.16 0.52 19.56
CA ILE A 10 -0.38 -0.83 19.05
C ILE A 10 0.61 -1.79 19.71
N ASN A 11 0.05 -2.83 20.30
CA ASN A 11 0.81 -3.93 20.90
C ASN A 11 0.42 -5.27 20.28
N LYS A 12 1.40 -6.12 20.04
CA LYS A 12 1.22 -7.48 19.54
C LYS A 12 2.39 -8.36 19.92
N HIS A 13 2.13 -9.48 20.59
CA HIS A 13 3.15 -10.42 21.01
C HIS A 13 3.10 -11.72 20.20
N TYR A 14 4.28 -12.24 19.95
CA TYR A 14 4.52 -13.56 19.36
C TYR A 14 5.66 -14.26 20.12
N PRO A 15 5.79 -15.58 20.08
CA PRO A 15 6.98 -16.24 20.61
C PRO A 15 8.25 -15.66 19.97
N GLY A 16 9.10 -15.01 20.78
CA GLY A 16 10.38 -14.44 20.34
C GLY A 16 10.32 -13.07 19.66
N PHE A 17 9.13 -12.44 19.56
CA PHE A 17 9.00 -11.10 18.96
C PHE A 17 7.80 -10.34 19.52
N ALA A 18 7.94 -9.05 19.73
CA ALA A 18 6.85 -8.19 20.14
C ALA A 18 6.85 -6.85 19.39
N LEU A 19 5.67 -6.35 19.08
CA LEU A 19 5.42 -4.94 18.86
C LEU A 19 4.96 -4.32 20.17
N GLU A 20 5.65 -3.28 20.61
CA GLU A 20 5.35 -2.61 21.89
C GLU A 20 5.14 -1.12 21.66
N ASN A 21 3.96 -0.64 22.07
CA ASN A 21 3.59 0.76 22.09
C ASN A 21 3.87 1.52 20.77
N VAL A 22 3.60 0.89 19.62
CA VAL A 22 3.82 1.51 18.31
C VAL A 22 2.85 2.64 18.11
N SER A 23 3.37 3.86 17.98
CA SER A 23 2.58 5.09 17.84
C SER A 23 3.21 6.02 16.82
N PHE A 24 2.41 6.49 15.85
CA PHE A 24 2.81 7.52 14.90
C PHE A 24 1.58 8.09 14.17
N SER A 25 1.78 9.18 13.44
CA SER A 25 0.72 9.77 12.63
C SER A 25 1.25 10.23 11.28
N LEU A 26 0.43 10.06 10.23
CA LEU A 26 0.72 10.52 8.88
C LEU A 26 -0.23 11.66 8.50
N ALA A 27 0.34 12.82 8.20
CA ALA A 27 -0.42 13.96 7.71
C ALA A 27 -0.88 13.75 6.25
N PRO A 28 -1.97 14.40 5.80
CA PRO A 28 -2.42 14.35 4.41
C PRO A 28 -1.33 14.80 3.43
N ASN A 29 -1.29 14.17 2.26
CA ASN A 29 -0.37 14.50 1.17
C ASN A 29 1.11 14.45 1.60
N ARG A 30 1.48 13.42 2.36
CA ARG A 30 2.86 13.17 2.81
C ARG A 30 3.28 11.75 2.50
N ILE A 31 4.60 11.57 2.41
CA ILE A 31 5.24 10.26 2.35
C ILE A 31 5.89 10.02 3.71
N MET A 32 5.63 8.84 4.28
CA MET A 32 6.27 8.37 5.51
C MET A 32 6.88 7.00 5.29
N GLY A 33 8.14 6.82 5.69
CA GLY A 33 8.85 5.55 5.67
C GLY A 33 8.94 4.93 7.07
N LEU A 34 8.56 3.67 7.20
CA LEU A 34 8.90 2.82 8.34
C LEU A 34 10.24 2.15 8.05
N ILE A 35 11.30 2.66 8.67
CA ILE A 35 12.68 2.21 8.42
C ILE A 35 13.11 1.27 9.55
N GLY A 36 13.75 0.17 9.20
CA GLY A 36 14.30 -0.76 10.19
C GLY A 36 14.83 -2.04 9.55
N LYS A 37 15.65 -2.77 10.28
CA LYS A 37 16.22 -4.07 9.86
C LYS A 37 15.14 -5.10 9.57
N ASN A 38 15.47 -6.17 8.85
CA ASN A 38 14.60 -7.34 8.71
C ASN A 38 14.29 -7.91 10.10
N GLY A 39 13.02 -8.29 10.32
CA GLY A 39 12.55 -8.73 11.63
C GLY A 39 12.18 -7.63 12.63
N ALA A 40 12.38 -6.34 12.32
CA ALA A 40 12.03 -5.23 13.21
C ALA A 40 10.51 -4.97 13.37
N GLY A 41 9.65 -5.77 12.75
CA GLY A 41 8.20 -5.66 12.91
C GLY A 41 7.49 -4.75 11.91
N LYS A 42 8.18 -4.21 10.91
CA LYS A 42 7.58 -3.29 9.92
C LYS A 42 6.32 -3.88 9.26
N SER A 43 6.46 -5.07 8.64
CA SER A 43 5.32 -5.75 7.99
C SER A 43 4.23 -6.15 8.99
N THR A 44 4.60 -6.53 10.21
CA THR A 44 3.63 -6.84 11.28
C THR A 44 2.85 -5.58 11.68
N THR A 45 3.53 -4.43 11.79
CA THR A 45 2.89 -3.14 12.04
C THR A 45 1.87 -2.81 10.94
N LEU A 46 2.28 -2.92 9.66
CA LEU A 46 1.36 -2.65 8.54
C LEU A 46 0.16 -3.61 8.54
N LYS A 47 0.39 -4.91 8.82
CA LYS A 47 -0.69 -5.91 8.94
C LYS A 47 -1.63 -5.62 10.10
N ALA A 48 -1.12 -5.16 11.26
CA ALA A 48 -1.94 -4.76 12.39
C ALA A 48 -2.78 -3.53 12.07
N ILE A 49 -2.20 -2.52 11.42
CA ILE A 49 -2.91 -1.33 10.96
C ILE A 49 -4.08 -1.70 10.03
N LEU A 50 -3.92 -2.69 9.18
CA LEU A 50 -4.92 -3.15 8.20
C LEU A 50 -5.87 -4.23 8.73
N ASN A 51 -5.80 -4.56 10.03
CA ASN A 51 -6.57 -5.64 10.65
C ASN A 51 -6.38 -7.01 9.97
N MET A 52 -5.23 -7.22 9.32
CA MET A 52 -4.83 -8.53 8.81
C MET A 52 -4.24 -9.40 9.92
N VAL A 53 -3.80 -8.76 10.99
CA VAL A 53 -3.39 -9.36 12.27
C VAL A 53 -4.04 -8.51 13.36
N SER A 54 -4.83 -9.13 14.22
CA SER A 54 -5.51 -8.45 15.33
C SER A 54 -4.47 -7.98 16.36
N PRO A 55 -4.32 -6.69 16.65
CA PRO A 55 -3.51 -6.22 17.77
C PRO A 55 -4.16 -6.62 19.10
N GLU A 56 -3.35 -6.72 20.15
CA GLU A 56 -3.84 -7.02 21.50
C GLU A 56 -4.37 -5.77 22.20
N SER A 57 -3.80 -4.62 21.84
CA SER A 57 -4.26 -3.31 22.32
C SER A 57 -3.84 -2.22 21.36
N GLY A 58 -4.36 -1.01 21.62
CA GLY A 58 -4.13 0.17 20.81
C GLY A 58 -5.28 0.46 19.85
N SER A 59 -5.13 1.52 19.08
CA SER A 59 -6.15 1.96 18.12
C SER A 59 -5.55 2.49 16.84
N VAL A 60 -6.32 2.40 15.77
CA VAL A 60 -6.00 2.96 14.46
C VAL A 60 -7.14 3.86 14.02
N ILE A 61 -6.84 5.12 13.80
CA ILE A 61 -7.77 6.09 13.24
C ILE A 61 -7.34 6.37 11.80
N MET A 62 -8.22 6.12 10.83
CA MET A 62 -8.05 6.47 9.42
C MET A 62 -9.19 7.36 8.96
N PHE A 63 -8.86 8.43 8.26
CA PHE A 63 -9.88 9.34 7.72
C PHE A 63 -10.87 9.81 8.80
N ARG A 64 -10.41 10.07 10.04
CA ARG A 64 -11.18 10.47 11.24
C ARG A 64 -12.09 9.38 11.81
N LYS A 65 -11.97 8.14 11.37
CA LYS A 65 -12.79 7.02 11.83
C LYS A 65 -11.92 5.96 12.50
N ASN A 66 -12.46 5.31 13.53
CA ASN A 66 -11.83 4.12 14.06
C ASN A 66 -11.83 3.04 12.96
N PHE A 67 -10.64 2.65 12.52
CA PHE A 67 -10.49 1.74 11.39
C PHE A 67 -11.17 0.39 11.62
N TYR A 68 -11.02 -0.18 12.82
CA TYR A 68 -11.56 -1.50 13.13
C TYR A 68 -13.08 -1.54 13.17
N GLN A 69 -13.73 -0.38 13.47
CA GLN A 69 -15.19 -0.25 13.45
C GLN A 69 -15.73 0.10 12.06
N HIS A 70 -14.92 0.75 11.22
CA HIS A 70 -15.31 1.24 9.90
C HIS A 70 -14.44 0.64 8.77
N GLU A 71 -13.98 -0.59 8.95
CA GLU A 71 -12.99 -1.25 8.10
C GLU A 71 -13.39 -1.25 6.62
N LYS A 72 -14.63 -1.66 6.32
CA LYS A 72 -15.13 -1.72 4.94
C LYS A 72 -15.10 -0.36 4.25
N GLU A 73 -15.52 0.69 4.93
CA GLU A 73 -15.52 2.04 4.40
C GLU A 73 -14.10 2.58 4.18
N CYS A 74 -13.23 2.41 5.18
CA CYS A 74 -11.85 2.85 5.06
C CYS A 74 -11.11 2.10 3.95
N LYS A 75 -11.35 0.80 3.78
CA LYS A 75 -10.72 -0.02 2.72
C LYS A 75 -11.09 0.43 1.30
N GLN A 76 -12.23 1.09 1.09
CA GLN A 76 -12.56 1.70 -0.21
C GLN A 76 -11.59 2.84 -0.59
N ARG A 77 -10.95 3.47 0.38
CA ARG A 77 -10.08 4.64 0.23
C ARG A 77 -8.58 4.33 0.40
N ILE A 78 -8.25 3.04 0.52
CA ILE A 78 -6.87 2.58 0.74
C ILE A 78 -6.40 1.73 -0.43
N GLY A 79 -5.19 2.01 -0.92
CA GLY A 79 -4.45 1.10 -1.78
C GLY A 79 -3.39 0.35 -0.98
N VAL A 80 -3.29 -0.96 -1.18
CA VAL A 80 -2.34 -1.80 -0.44
C VAL A 80 -1.46 -2.57 -1.41
N VAL A 81 -0.14 -2.54 -1.16
CA VAL A 81 0.86 -3.31 -1.90
C VAL A 81 1.76 -4.02 -0.89
N PHE A 82 1.63 -5.33 -0.79
CA PHE A 82 2.55 -6.14 0.01
C PHE A 82 3.65 -6.72 -0.88
N GLY A 83 4.91 -6.55 -0.46
CA GLY A 83 6.06 -7.21 -1.07
C GLY A 83 6.00 -8.73 -0.91
N GLY A 84 6.47 -9.45 -1.91
CA GLY A 84 6.55 -10.93 -1.86
C GLY A 84 5.22 -11.67 -2.00
N ILE A 85 4.09 -10.99 -2.17
CA ILE A 85 2.81 -11.65 -2.46
C ILE A 85 2.66 -11.77 -3.97
N ASP A 86 2.69 -12.99 -4.45
CA ASP A 86 2.30 -13.32 -5.83
C ASP A 86 0.77 -13.25 -5.96
N PHE A 87 0.28 -12.03 -6.20
CA PHE A 87 -1.13 -11.76 -6.38
C PHE A 87 -1.63 -12.37 -7.70
N TYR A 88 -2.20 -13.56 -7.60
CA TYR A 88 -2.67 -14.32 -8.78
C TYR A 88 -1.63 -14.49 -9.89
N PRO A 89 -0.48 -15.14 -9.66
CA PRO A 89 0.70 -15.12 -10.54
C PRO A 89 0.40 -15.64 -11.95
N LEU A 90 -0.54 -16.58 -12.10
CA LEU A 90 -0.88 -17.21 -13.36
C LEU A 90 -2.00 -16.52 -14.15
N LYS A 91 -2.61 -15.47 -13.57
CA LYS A 91 -3.69 -14.73 -14.24
C LYS A 91 -3.14 -13.54 -15.02
N LYS A 92 -3.80 -13.21 -16.14
CA LYS A 92 -3.52 -12.00 -16.91
C LYS A 92 -3.90 -10.76 -16.10
N LEU A 93 -3.22 -9.64 -16.32
CA LEU A 93 -3.54 -8.38 -15.67
C LEU A 93 -5.00 -7.97 -15.93
N SER A 94 -5.49 -8.12 -17.17
CA SER A 94 -6.88 -7.85 -17.52
C SER A 94 -7.88 -8.63 -16.66
N THR A 95 -7.58 -9.91 -16.37
CA THR A 95 -8.44 -10.74 -15.51
C THR A 95 -8.41 -10.27 -14.06
N ILE A 96 -7.23 -9.94 -13.54
CA ILE A 96 -7.07 -9.43 -12.17
C ILE A 96 -7.82 -8.11 -12.02
N THR A 97 -7.66 -7.19 -12.97
CA THR A 97 -8.37 -5.90 -12.98
C THR A 97 -9.88 -6.08 -13.03
N ALA A 98 -10.39 -6.98 -13.90
CA ALA A 98 -11.83 -7.25 -14.00
C ALA A 98 -12.46 -7.78 -12.71
N VAL A 99 -11.67 -8.46 -11.87
CA VAL A 99 -12.12 -8.90 -10.55
C VAL A 99 -11.98 -7.76 -9.53
N THR A 100 -10.82 -7.09 -9.50
CA THR A 100 -10.52 -6.03 -8.52
C THR A 100 -11.52 -4.88 -8.59
N GLN A 101 -11.87 -4.42 -9.79
CA GLN A 101 -12.82 -3.32 -9.97
C GLN A 101 -14.19 -3.56 -9.32
N LYS A 102 -14.60 -4.83 -9.15
CA LYS A 102 -15.89 -5.18 -8.53
C LYS A 102 -15.93 -4.95 -7.02
N PHE A 103 -14.78 -4.79 -6.38
CA PHE A 103 -14.69 -4.54 -4.94
C PHE A 103 -14.75 -3.05 -4.59
N TYR A 104 -14.59 -2.16 -5.58
CA TYR A 104 -14.56 -0.72 -5.36
C TYR A 104 -15.75 -0.04 -6.00
N THR A 105 -16.47 0.76 -5.22
CA THR A 105 -17.67 1.47 -5.67
C THR A 105 -17.33 2.64 -6.59
N ASP A 106 -16.17 3.24 -6.41
CA ASP A 106 -15.70 4.43 -7.14
C ASP A 106 -14.53 4.09 -8.08
N TRP A 107 -14.77 3.10 -8.96
CA TRP A 107 -13.76 2.69 -9.94
C TRP A 107 -13.80 3.56 -11.18
N ASN A 108 -12.66 4.19 -11.51
CA ASN A 108 -12.48 5.00 -12.70
C ASN A 108 -11.70 4.25 -13.80
N LYS A 109 -12.41 3.75 -14.80
CA LYS A 109 -11.81 2.98 -15.91
C LYS A 109 -10.86 3.85 -16.76
N GLU A 110 -11.19 5.11 -16.99
CA GLU A 110 -10.35 6.00 -17.80
C GLU A 110 -9.02 6.29 -17.10
N GLN A 111 -9.07 6.52 -15.80
CA GLN A 111 -7.88 6.71 -14.97
C GLN A 111 -7.01 5.45 -14.97
N TYR A 112 -7.61 4.28 -14.84
CA TYR A 112 -6.91 3.02 -14.95
C TYR A 112 -6.16 2.90 -16.28
N GLN A 113 -6.82 3.16 -17.41
CA GLN A 113 -6.18 3.10 -18.73
C GLN A 113 -5.04 4.11 -18.90
N LYS A 114 -5.16 5.30 -18.31
CA LYS A 114 -4.07 6.29 -18.28
C LYS A 114 -2.84 5.73 -17.55
N TYR A 115 -3.02 5.09 -16.39
CA TYR A 115 -1.90 4.49 -15.65
C TYR A 115 -1.30 3.29 -16.38
N ILE A 116 -2.10 2.41 -16.96
CA ILE A 116 -1.62 1.28 -17.75
C ILE A 116 -0.72 1.78 -18.90
N LYS A 117 -1.15 2.81 -19.60
CA LYS A 117 -0.37 3.44 -20.67
C LYS A 117 0.89 4.12 -20.12
N HIS A 118 0.76 4.91 -19.06
CA HIS A 118 1.87 5.65 -18.44
C HIS A 118 2.98 4.72 -17.94
N PHE A 119 2.62 3.59 -17.34
CA PHE A 119 3.56 2.59 -16.85
C PHE A 119 3.98 1.55 -17.91
N ALA A 120 3.55 1.71 -19.16
CA ALA A 120 3.84 0.81 -20.28
C ALA A 120 3.52 -0.67 -19.96
N LEU A 121 2.38 -0.91 -19.30
CA LEU A 121 1.95 -2.24 -18.89
C LEU A 121 1.13 -2.92 -19.99
N ASN A 122 1.42 -4.21 -20.24
CA ASN A 122 0.66 -5.01 -21.18
C ASN A 122 -0.32 -5.92 -20.42
N GLU A 123 -1.61 -5.62 -20.52
CA GLU A 123 -2.67 -6.33 -19.80
C GLU A 123 -2.87 -7.81 -20.24
N SER A 124 -2.30 -8.22 -21.39
CA SER A 124 -2.30 -9.62 -21.84
C SER A 124 -1.30 -10.50 -21.09
N LYS A 125 -0.28 -9.90 -20.47
CA LYS A 125 0.72 -10.62 -19.68
C LYS A 125 0.13 -11.16 -18.39
N LYS A 126 0.67 -12.30 -17.94
CA LYS A 126 0.41 -12.83 -16.60
C LYS A 126 1.20 -12.04 -15.56
N PHE A 127 0.67 -11.95 -14.34
CA PHE A 127 1.32 -11.18 -13.27
C PHE A 127 2.77 -11.65 -12.98
N LYS A 128 3.03 -12.96 -13.03
CA LYS A 128 4.39 -13.52 -12.86
C LYS A 128 5.40 -13.11 -13.94
N GLU A 129 4.92 -12.66 -15.10
CA GLU A 129 5.78 -12.24 -16.22
C GLU A 129 6.26 -10.78 -16.09
N LEU A 130 5.80 -10.09 -15.07
CA LEU A 130 6.22 -8.74 -14.76
C LEU A 130 7.50 -8.74 -13.92
N SER A 131 8.39 -7.76 -14.16
CA SER A 131 9.46 -7.44 -13.22
C SER A 131 8.86 -6.94 -11.89
N ASN A 132 9.64 -6.97 -10.80
CA ASN A 132 9.16 -6.48 -9.51
C ASN A 132 8.69 -5.02 -9.58
N GLY A 133 9.42 -4.14 -10.26
CA GLY A 133 9.00 -2.77 -10.48
C GLY A 133 7.68 -2.65 -11.26
N MET A 134 7.49 -3.46 -12.31
CA MET A 134 6.23 -3.48 -13.06
C MET A 134 5.07 -4.03 -12.21
N LYS A 135 5.31 -5.00 -11.33
CA LYS A 135 4.28 -5.48 -10.38
C LYS A 135 3.80 -4.35 -9.47
N VAL A 136 4.74 -3.60 -8.88
CA VAL A 136 4.39 -2.44 -8.03
C VAL A 136 3.64 -1.39 -8.83
N LYS A 137 4.11 -1.01 -10.02
CA LYS A 137 3.43 -0.05 -10.92
C LYS A 137 2.00 -0.50 -11.25
N TYR A 138 1.78 -1.78 -11.51
CA TYR A 138 0.44 -2.32 -11.76
C TYR A 138 -0.48 -2.20 -10.53
N LEU A 139 0.02 -2.57 -9.35
CA LEU A 139 -0.76 -2.46 -8.11
C LEU A 139 -1.06 -0.99 -7.75
N LEU A 140 -0.14 -0.06 -8.03
CA LEU A 140 -0.40 1.38 -7.93
C LEU A 140 -1.48 1.83 -8.92
N ALA A 141 -1.45 1.33 -10.17
CA ALA A 141 -2.49 1.65 -11.15
C ALA A 141 -3.88 1.20 -10.66
N LEU A 142 -4.00 0.00 -10.08
CA LEU A 142 -5.26 -0.46 -9.48
C LEU A 142 -5.71 0.47 -8.33
N ALA A 143 -4.81 0.78 -7.39
CA ALA A 143 -5.12 1.60 -6.22
C ALA A 143 -5.55 3.02 -6.58
N LEU A 144 -4.86 3.66 -7.50
CA LEU A 144 -5.17 5.02 -7.94
C LEU A 144 -6.44 5.09 -8.78
N SER A 145 -6.86 3.98 -9.38
CA SER A 145 -8.09 3.91 -10.20
C SER A 145 -9.38 3.86 -9.39
N HIS A 146 -9.30 3.59 -8.08
CA HIS A 146 -10.42 3.73 -7.15
C HIS A 146 -10.25 4.90 -6.19
N HIS A 147 -9.43 5.90 -6.57
CA HIS A 147 -9.23 7.14 -5.83
C HIS A 147 -8.70 6.91 -4.39
N ALA A 148 -7.75 5.99 -4.22
CA ALA A 148 -7.11 5.77 -2.93
C ALA A 148 -6.47 7.07 -2.39
N GLU A 149 -6.81 7.43 -1.16
CA GLU A 149 -6.28 8.60 -0.46
C GLU A 149 -5.08 8.25 0.44
N LEU A 150 -4.88 6.96 0.68
CA LEU A 150 -3.75 6.42 1.43
C LEU A 150 -3.24 5.14 0.76
N LEU A 151 -1.95 5.12 0.42
CA LEU A 151 -1.25 3.92 -0.02
C LEU A 151 -0.44 3.35 1.16
N ILE A 152 -0.57 2.05 1.40
CA ILE A 152 0.21 1.32 2.40
C ILE A 152 1.02 0.25 1.66
N LEU A 153 2.35 0.41 1.65
CA LEU A 153 3.25 -0.38 0.82
C LEU A 153 4.29 -1.09 1.71
N ASP A 154 4.35 -2.40 1.62
CA ASP A 154 5.34 -3.19 2.36
C ASP A 154 6.51 -3.54 1.45
N GLU A 155 7.70 -3.02 1.76
CA GLU A 155 8.96 -3.21 1.02
C GLU A 155 8.83 -3.02 -0.52
N PRO A 156 8.18 -1.93 -1.01
CA PRO A 156 7.87 -1.77 -2.44
C PRO A 156 9.12 -1.63 -3.31
N THR A 157 10.27 -1.31 -2.72
CA THR A 157 11.55 -1.13 -3.42
C THR A 157 12.47 -2.34 -3.28
N SER A 158 12.05 -3.39 -2.58
CA SER A 158 12.87 -4.58 -2.35
C SER A 158 13.12 -5.34 -3.66
N GLY A 159 14.37 -5.75 -3.88
CA GLY A 159 14.77 -6.47 -5.09
C GLY A 159 14.75 -5.63 -6.38
N LEU A 160 14.66 -4.30 -6.28
CA LEU A 160 14.85 -3.41 -7.42
C LEU A 160 16.32 -2.98 -7.53
N ASP A 161 16.78 -2.83 -8.77
CA ASP A 161 18.03 -2.16 -9.06
C ASP A 161 17.95 -0.66 -8.68
N PRO A 162 19.08 0.04 -8.52
CA PRO A 162 19.08 1.44 -8.08
C PRO A 162 18.27 2.39 -8.98
N VAL A 163 18.27 2.18 -10.29
CA VAL A 163 17.55 3.02 -11.25
C VAL A 163 16.05 2.82 -11.11
N SER A 164 15.59 1.58 -11.09
CA SER A 164 14.18 1.24 -10.89
C SER A 164 13.66 1.71 -9.53
N ARG A 165 14.49 1.71 -8.49
CA ARG A 165 14.15 2.25 -7.17
C ARG A 165 13.94 3.75 -7.24
N GLU A 166 14.86 4.51 -7.82
CA GLU A 166 14.73 5.97 -7.94
C GLU A 166 13.51 6.35 -8.78
N GLU A 167 13.24 5.63 -9.86
CA GLU A 167 12.04 5.81 -10.66
C GLU A 167 10.76 5.62 -9.81
N LEU A 168 10.70 4.57 -8.99
CA LEU A 168 9.55 4.31 -8.13
C LEU A 168 9.37 5.40 -7.07
N LEU A 169 10.45 5.87 -6.45
CA LEU A 169 10.40 6.99 -5.51
C LEU A 169 9.95 8.29 -6.18
N HIS A 170 10.34 8.51 -7.43
CA HIS A 170 9.84 9.64 -8.23
C HIS A 170 8.33 9.53 -8.45
N ILE A 171 7.84 8.34 -8.81
CA ILE A 171 6.38 8.07 -8.94
C ILE A 171 5.66 8.38 -7.63
N PHE A 172 6.19 7.98 -6.47
CA PHE A 172 5.58 8.30 -5.17
C PHE A 172 5.46 9.81 -4.93
N ARG A 173 6.51 10.58 -5.25
CA ARG A 173 6.48 12.05 -5.14
C ARG A 173 5.42 12.66 -6.06
N GLN A 174 5.27 12.13 -7.29
CA GLN A 174 4.24 12.57 -8.22
C GLN A 174 2.83 12.26 -7.69
N ILE A 175 2.58 11.03 -7.20
CA ILE A 175 1.29 10.63 -6.62
C ILE A 175 0.88 11.58 -5.49
N VAL A 176 1.76 11.85 -4.54
CA VAL A 176 1.46 12.74 -3.41
C VAL A 176 1.16 14.15 -3.88
N LYS A 177 1.84 14.65 -4.93
CA LYS A 177 1.67 16.00 -5.45
C LYS A 177 0.38 16.16 -6.28
N SER A 178 0.09 15.21 -7.17
CA SER A 178 -0.99 15.32 -8.17
C SER A 178 -2.30 14.66 -7.73
N GLU A 179 -2.22 13.50 -7.07
CA GLU A 179 -3.41 12.72 -6.69
C GLU A 179 -3.90 13.03 -5.27
N LYS A 180 -3.20 13.90 -4.53
CA LYS A 180 -3.49 14.20 -3.11
C LYS A 180 -3.56 12.94 -2.23
N CYS A 181 -2.81 11.89 -2.59
CA CYS A 181 -2.75 10.63 -1.91
C CYS A 181 -1.54 10.60 -0.97
N SER A 182 -1.71 10.13 0.25
CA SER A 182 -0.62 9.95 1.22
C SER A 182 -0.01 8.56 1.07
N ILE A 183 1.27 8.40 1.40
CA ILE A 183 1.97 7.12 1.26
C ILE A 183 2.64 6.76 2.58
N LEU A 184 2.34 5.58 3.10
CA LEU A 184 3.08 4.90 4.15
C LEU A 184 3.79 3.69 3.53
N PHE A 185 5.10 3.61 3.63
CA PHE A 185 5.83 2.44 3.13
C PHE A 185 6.88 1.94 4.10
N SER A 186 7.12 0.63 4.12
CA SER A 186 8.22 0.03 4.86
C SER A 186 9.45 -0.12 3.97
N THR A 187 10.64 0.00 4.57
CA THR A 187 11.90 -0.29 3.90
C THR A 187 12.99 -0.68 4.91
N HIS A 188 13.90 -1.54 4.50
CA HIS A 188 15.13 -1.84 5.23
C HIS A 188 16.34 -1.09 4.66
N ILE A 189 16.15 -0.31 3.60
CA ILE A 189 17.18 0.44 2.87
C ILE A 189 17.02 1.91 3.24
N THR A 190 18.08 2.50 3.73
CA THR A 190 18.22 3.94 4.02
C THR A 190 18.89 4.66 2.87
#